data_598b8c92fe2c57a3f6d7e78c4a4d808f
#
_entry.id   598b8c92fe2c57a3f6d7e78c4a4d808f
#
_cell.length_a   1.000
_cell.length_b   1.000
_cell.length_c   1.000
_cell.angle_alpha   90.00
_cell.angle_beta   90.00
_cell.angle_gamma   90.00
#
_symmetry.space_group_name_H-M   'P 1'
#
loop_
_entity.id
_entity.type
_entity.pdbx_description
1 polymer ?
#
loop_
_entity_poly.entity_id
_entity_poly.type
_entity_poly.pdbx_seq_one_letter_code
_entity_poly.pdbx_strand_id
1 'polypeptide(L)'
;MKIVIAGAGEMGSHLAKMLSGNGHDITIIDADQKLLSDVGSLADVISVEGDSTTFAVLRKAQVRKCDLFIAVNHVENDNVVAAMLAKKLGAKKAIARIDNNEYLEPNNKEMFIDMGIDYLFYPEKVAASEVINLLGHTSTTEFVDFSSGKLSLVVFHLEPTSPLVGKPLEGFDDDEAPLSHRTAVSYTHLTLP
;
A
#
# COMPACT_ATOMS: atom_id res chain seq x y z
N MET A 1 4.92 15.87 -0.96
CA MET A 1 6.11 15.01 -0.78
C MET A 1 6.78 14.82 -2.12
N LYS A 2 8.11 14.61 -2.11
CA LYS A 2 8.84 14.21 -3.32
C LYS A 2 8.95 12.68 -3.37
N ILE A 3 8.38 12.09 -4.40
CA ILE A 3 8.31 10.63 -4.55
C ILE A 3 9.00 10.24 -5.85
N VAL A 4 9.86 9.24 -5.79
CA VAL A 4 10.49 8.66 -6.97
C VAL A 4 9.97 7.23 -7.15
N ILE A 5 9.45 6.93 -8.33
CA ILE A 5 8.91 5.62 -8.70
C ILE A 5 9.84 5.02 -9.76
N ALA A 6 10.36 3.82 -9.52
CA ALA A 6 11.13 3.05 -10.47
C ALA A 6 10.25 1.94 -11.05
N GLY A 7 10.05 2.00 -12.37
CA GLY A 7 9.11 1.20 -13.15
C GLY A 7 7.87 2.00 -13.56
N ALA A 8 7.68 2.19 -14.87
CA ALA A 8 6.53 2.85 -15.49
C ALA A 8 5.50 1.86 -16.06
N GLY A 9 5.58 0.59 -15.67
CA GLY A 9 4.59 -0.42 -16.00
C GLY A 9 3.23 -0.12 -15.38
N GLU A 10 2.31 -1.06 -15.43
CA GLU A 10 0.93 -0.89 -14.99
C GLU A 10 0.81 -0.36 -13.54
N MET A 11 1.54 -0.97 -12.61
CA MET A 11 1.54 -0.53 -11.20
C MET A 11 2.15 0.86 -11.02
N GLY A 12 3.32 1.12 -11.62
CA GLY A 12 3.99 2.40 -11.50
C GLY A 12 3.20 3.55 -12.11
N SER A 13 2.57 3.32 -13.26
CA SER A 13 1.69 4.29 -13.91
C SER A 13 0.48 4.62 -13.04
N HIS A 14 -0.14 3.61 -12.44
CA HIS A 14 -1.29 3.80 -11.55
C HIS A 14 -0.91 4.58 -10.29
N LEU A 15 0.21 4.21 -9.65
CA LEU A 15 0.74 4.94 -8.50
C LEU A 15 1.07 6.40 -8.85
N ALA A 16 1.74 6.63 -9.99
CA ALA A 16 2.09 7.97 -10.44
C ALA A 16 0.85 8.85 -10.61
N LYS A 17 -0.20 8.32 -11.25
CA LYS A 17 -1.47 9.02 -11.44
C LYS A 17 -2.17 9.35 -10.12
N MET A 18 -2.28 8.37 -9.22
CA MET A 18 -2.93 8.58 -7.93
C MET A 18 -2.19 9.59 -7.05
N LEU A 19 -0.86 9.46 -6.97
CA LEU A 19 -0.05 10.29 -6.08
C LEU A 19 0.11 11.72 -6.61
N SER A 20 0.23 11.91 -7.93
CA SER A 20 0.24 13.26 -8.52
C SER A 20 -1.10 13.96 -8.31
N GLY A 21 -2.22 13.25 -8.47
CA GLY A 21 -3.56 13.77 -8.18
C GLY A 21 -3.77 14.20 -6.72
N ASN A 22 -2.99 13.64 -5.79
CA ASN A 22 -2.99 14.03 -4.38
C ASN A 22 -1.98 15.15 -4.05
N GLY A 23 -1.42 15.82 -5.05
CA GLY A 23 -0.52 16.97 -4.87
C GLY A 23 0.90 16.59 -4.45
N HIS A 24 1.40 15.42 -4.83
CA HIS A 24 2.79 15.02 -4.63
C HIS A 24 3.64 15.27 -5.87
N ASP A 25 4.90 15.65 -5.67
CA ASP A 25 5.89 15.81 -6.74
C ASP A 25 6.41 14.42 -7.13
N ILE A 26 6.06 13.95 -8.31
CA ILE A 26 6.40 12.60 -8.78
C ILE A 26 7.50 12.64 -9.81
N THR A 27 8.52 11.83 -9.60
CA THR A 27 9.50 11.48 -10.64
C THR A 27 9.38 9.99 -10.94
N ILE A 28 9.23 9.63 -12.22
CA ILE A 28 9.14 8.24 -12.65
C ILE A 28 10.35 7.85 -13.49
N ILE A 29 10.89 6.67 -13.25
CA ILE A 29 12.08 6.12 -13.94
C ILE A 29 11.65 4.86 -14.68
N ASP A 30 12.01 4.74 -15.94
CA ASP A 30 11.90 3.49 -16.71
C ASP A 30 12.92 3.50 -17.87
N ALA A 31 13.31 2.32 -18.34
CA ALA A 31 14.15 2.18 -19.52
C ALA A 31 13.35 2.32 -20.83
N ASP A 32 12.03 2.12 -20.77
CA ASP A 32 11.14 2.23 -21.93
C ASP A 32 10.54 3.64 -22.02
N GLN A 33 11.02 4.40 -23.01
CA GLN A 33 10.56 5.75 -23.27
C GLN A 33 9.07 5.81 -23.64
N LYS A 34 8.51 4.76 -24.23
CA LYS A 34 7.09 4.70 -24.57
C LYS A 34 6.22 4.68 -23.29
N LEU A 35 6.57 3.83 -22.34
CA LEU A 35 5.88 3.77 -21.04
C LEU A 35 5.95 5.13 -20.34
N LEU A 36 7.11 5.78 -20.34
CA LEU A 36 7.27 7.11 -19.76
C LEU A 36 6.40 8.16 -20.44
N SER A 37 6.29 8.13 -21.78
CA SER A 37 5.44 9.02 -22.55
C SER A 37 3.96 8.80 -22.22
N ASP A 38 3.53 7.54 -22.12
CA ASP A 38 2.15 7.18 -21.79
C ASP A 38 1.77 7.73 -20.40
N VAL A 39 2.64 7.55 -19.40
CA VAL A 39 2.41 8.09 -18.05
C VAL A 39 2.39 9.61 -18.04
N GLY A 40 3.33 10.25 -18.75
CA GLY A 40 3.39 11.72 -18.85
C GLY A 40 2.16 12.35 -19.51
N SER A 41 1.41 11.58 -20.31
CA SER A 41 0.14 12.03 -20.87
C SER A 41 -1.04 11.97 -19.88
N LEU A 42 -0.90 11.17 -18.80
CA LEU A 42 -1.97 10.86 -17.84
C LEU A 42 -1.79 11.55 -16.49
N ALA A 43 -0.57 11.96 -16.17
CA ALA A 43 -0.22 12.50 -14.86
C ALA A 43 0.87 13.57 -14.97
N ASP A 44 0.86 14.54 -14.07
CA ASP A 44 1.93 15.55 -13.95
C ASP A 44 3.14 14.93 -13.24
N VAL A 45 4.07 14.43 -14.02
CA VAL A 45 5.26 13.71 -13.54
C VAL A 45 6.52 14.13 -14.29
N ILE A 46 7.66 14.05 -13.61
CA ILE A 46 8.98 14.18 -14.24
C ILE A 46 9.44 12.80 -14.68
N SER A 47 9.62 12.60 -15.96
CA SER A 47 10.11 11.35 -16.55
C SER A 47 11.63 11.31 -16.61
N VAL A 48 12.23 10.20 -16.20
CA VAL A 48 13.67 9.95 -16.28
C VAL A 48 13.88 8.61 -16.98
N GLU A 49 14.37 8.67 -18.22
CA GLU A 49 14.71 7.46 -18.98
C GLU A 49 16.03 6.85 -18.49
N GLY A 50 16.01 5.55 -18.25
CA GLY A 50 17.17 4.74 -17.91
C GLY A 50 16.89 3.62 -16.91
N ASP A 51 17.94 2.86 -16.64
CA ASP A 51 17.93 1.75 -15.69
C ASP A 51 18.01 2.24 -14.25
N SER A 52 16.97 1.95 -13.47
CA SER A 52 16.85 2.37 -12.07
C SER A 52 17.83 1.68 -11.12
N THR A 53 18.57 0.67 -11.58
CA THR A 53 19.66 0.04 -10.81
C THR A 53 21.00 0.74 -10.97
N THR A 54 21.05 1.86 -11.71
CA THR A 54 22.28 2.61 -11.96
C THR A 54 22.33 3.91 -11.15
N PHE A 55 23.52 4.21 -10.59
CA PHE A 55 23.74 5.45 -9.84
C PHE A 55 23.50 6.72 -10.66
N ALA A 56 23.83 6.68 -11.96
CA ALA A 56 23.66 7.83 -12.84
C ALA A 56 22.18 8.22 -12.98
N VAL A 57 21.31 7.24 -13.22
CA VAL A 57 19.86 7.43 -13.36
C VAL A 57 19.22 7.85 -12.04
N LEU A 58 19.58 7.19 -10.92
CA LEU A 58 19.09 7.55 -9.60
C LEU A 58 19.47 8.99 -9.20
N ARG A 59 20.69 9.45 -9.57
CA ARG A 59 21.11 10.84 -9.35
C ARG A 59 20.35 11.82 -10.25
N LYS A 60 20.10 11.47 -11.52
CA LYS A 60 19.29 12.26 -12.46
C LYS A 60 17.87 12.42 -11.94
N ALA A 61 17.30 11.37 -11.35
CA ALA A 61 15.99 11.38 -10.70
C ALA A 61 15.99 12.10 -9.32
N GLN A 62 17.12 12.66 -8.90
CA GLN A 62 17.27 13.39 -7.62
C GLN A 62 16.84 12.57 -6.38
N VAL A 63 17.10 11.27 -6.38
CA VAL A 63 16.72 10.34 -5.29
C VAL A 63 17.19 10.83 -3.92
N ARG A 64 18.37 11.49 -3.83
CA ARG A 64 18.86 12.06 -2.57
C ARG A 64 17.90 13.02 -1.88
N LYS A 65 16.98 13.64 -2.62
CA LYS A 65 16.02 14.63 -2.13
C LYS A 65 14.61 14.06 -1.96
N CYS A 66 14.41 12.77 -2.28
CA CYS A 66 13.08 12.17 -2.20
C CYS A 66 12.72 11.76 -0.77
N ASP A 67 11.45 11.93 -0.47
CA ASP A 67 10.86 11.47 0.79
C ASP A 67 10.58 9.97 0.74
N LEU A 68 10.22 9.47 -0.45
CA LEU A 68 9.85 8.08 -0.67
C LEU A 68 10.35 7.61 -2.04
N PHE A 69 11.05 6.48 -2.06
CA PHE A 69 11.41 5.75 -3.26
C PHE A 69 10.60 4.45 -3.33
N ILE A 70 9.96 4.19 -4.46
CA ILE A 70 9.11 3.01 -4.69
C ILE A 70 9.64 2.27 -5.91
N ALA A 71 10.14 1.05 -5.72
CA ALA A 71 10.59 0.19 -6.81
C ALA A 71 9.49 -0.82 -7.17
N VAL A 72 9.00 -0.71 -8.39
CA VAL A 72 7.92 -1.54 -8.96
C VAL A 72 8.22 -1.97 -10.40
N ASN A 73 9.49 -2.16 -10.73
CA ASN A 73 9.90 -2.74 -12.00
C ASN A 73 9.32 -4.17 -12.15
N HIS A 74 9.33 -4.65 -13.38
CA HIS A 74 8.85 -6.01 -13.68
C HIS A 74 9.74 -7.10 -13.05
N VAL A 75 11.04 -6.85 -12.94
CA VAL A 75 12.02 -7.79 -12.38
C VAL A 75 12.23 -7.51 -10.90
N GLU A 76 11.96 -8.50 -10.05
CA GLU A 76 12.09 -8.41 -8.59
C GLU A 76 13.47 -7.96 -8.12
N ASN A 77 14.52 -8.56 -8.67
CA ASN A 77 15.90 -8.24 -8.29
C ASN A 77 16.24 -6.78 -8.53
N ASP A 78 15.72 -6.19 -9.61
CA ASP A 78 15.93 -4.78 -9.92
C ASP A 78 15.26 -3.88 -8.88
N ASN A 79 14.11 -4.30 -8.35
CA ASN A 79 13.42 -3.57 -7.28
C ASN A 79 14.23 -3.55 -5.99
N VAL A 80 14.78 -4.70 -5.61
CA VAL A 80 15.62 -4.83 -4.41
C VAL A 80 16.88 -3.98 -4.56
N VAL A 81 17.59 -4.11 -5.69
CA VAL A 81 18.82 -3.34 -5.95
C VAL A 81 18.54 -1.85 -5.99
N ALA A 82 17.52 -1.42 -6.75
CA ALA A 82 17.17 -0.01 -6.88
C ALA A 82 16.79 0.60 -5.52
N ALA A 83 16.01 -0.08 -4.69
CA ALA A 83 15.60 0.38 -3.37
C ALA A 83 16.82 0.52 -2.43
N MET A 84 17.71 -0.47 -2.40
CA MET A 84 18.96 -0.42 -1.62
C MET A 84 19.85 0.77 -2.03
N LEU A 85 20.06 0.94 -3.33
CA LEU A 85 20.86 2.04 -3.86
C LEU A 85 20.23 3.39 -3.56
N ALA A 86 18.92 3.51 -3.73
CA ALA A 86 18.17 4.73 -3.43
C ALA A 86 18.32 5.12 -1.95
N LYS A 87 18.19 4.17 -1.05
CA LYS A 87 18.40 4.40 0.38
C LYS A 87 19.80 4.86 0.71
N LYS A 88 20.82 4.20 0.14
CA LYS A 88 22.23 4.59 0.31
C LYS A 88 22.56 5.95 -0.31
N LEU A 89 21.85 6.36 -1.35
CA LEU A 89 21.95 7.70 -1.94
C LEU A 89 21.27 8.79 -1.11
N GLY A 90 20.40 8.42 -0.16
CA GLY A 90 19.80 9.35 0.79
C GLY A 90 18.28 9.51 0.67
N ALA A 91 17.58 8.60 0.01
CA ALA A 91 16.12 8.52 0.09
C ALA A 91 15.70 8.32 1.55
N LYS A 92 14.69 9.06 2.03
CA LYS A 92 14.25 8.93 3.44
C LYS A 92 13.62 7.56 3.70
N LYS A 93 12.79 7.09 2.78
CA LYS A 93 12.22 5.74 2.81
C LYS A 93 12.35 5.07 1.45
N ALA A 94 12.54 3.76 1.45
CA ALA A 94 12.61 2.93 0.25
C ALA A 94 11.70 1.72 0.39
N ILE A 95 10.88 1.49 -0.64
CA ILE A 95 9.95 0.37 -0.74
C ILE A 95 10.30 -0.44 -1.98
N ALA A 96 10.27 -1.76 -1.89
CA ALA A 96 10.48 -2.66 -3.02
C ALA A 96 9.33 -3.66 -3.17
N ARG A 97 8.83 -3.78 -4.40
CA ARG A 97 7.95 -4.87 -4.80
C ARG A 97 8.77 -6.15 -4.91
N ILE A 98 8.22 -7.22 -4.37
CA ILE A 98 8.76 -8.56 -4.46
C ILE A 98 7.70 -9.52 -5.00
N ASP A 99 8.16 -10.63 -5.55
CA ASP A 99 7.31 -11.71 -6.06
C ASP A 99 7.58 -13.02 -5.29
N ASN A 100 8.67 -13.07 -4.48
CA ASN A 100 9.03 -14.22 -3.66
C ASN A 100 8.55 -14.04 -2.21
N ASN A 101 7.60 -14.89 -1.78
CA ASN A 101 7.07 -14.86 -0.42
C ASN A 101 8.10 -15.18 0.67
N GLU A 102 9.17 -15.92 0.33
CA GLU A 102 10.27 -16.23 1.25
C GLU A 102 10.92 -14.97 1.85
N TYR A 103 10.97 -13.87 1.08
CA TYR A 103 11.53 -12.59 1.52
C TYR A 103 10.70 -11.92 2.63
N LEU A 104 9.44 -12.33 2.82
CA LEU A 104 8.58 -11.84 3.91
C LEU A 104 8.67 -12.66 5.18
N GLU A 105 9.39 -13.78 5.19
CA GLU A 105 9.66 -14.51 6.41
C GLU A 105 10.44 -13.65 7.41
N PRO A 106 10.15 -13.75 8.72
CA PRO A 106 10.68 -12.80 9.70
C PRO A 106 12.20 -12.60 9.63
N ASN A 107 12.96 -13.68 9.59
CA ASN A 107 14.43 -13.63 9.55
C ASN A 107 14.95 -13.01 8.24
N ASN A 108 14.36 -13.36 7.10
CA ASN A 108 14.76 -12.85 5.80
C ASN A 108 14.39 -11.37 5.66
N LYS A 109 13.21 -10.99 6.12
CA LYS A 109 12.75 -9.60 6.09
C LYS A 109 13.67 -8.66 6.87
N GLU A 110 14.18 -9.09 8.04
CA GLU A 110 15.14 -8.31 8.82
C GLU A 110 16.43 -8.04 8.03
N MET A 111 16.92 -9.00 7.26
CA MET A 111 18.10 -8.80 6.39
C MET A 111 17.87 -7.67 5.37
N PHE A 112 16.71 -7.60 4.76
CA PHE A 112 16.39 -6.52 3.80
C PHE A 112 16.26 -5.15 4.49
N ILE A 113 15.75 -5.11 5.72
CA ILE A 113 15.69 -3.90 6.52
C ILE A 113 17.11 -3.42 6.85
N ASP A 114 18.01 -4.31 7.23
CA ASP A 114 19.42 -4.01 7.50
C ASP A 114 20.15 -3.50 6.24
N MET A 115 19.78 -4.00 5.06
CA MET A 115 20.27 -3.48 3.78
C MET A 115 19.72 -2.09 3.45
N GLY A 116 18.72 -1.61 4.20
CA GLY A 116 18.15 -0.27 4.07
C GLY A 116 16.82 -0.21 3.32
N ILE A 117 16.16 -1.33 3.05
CA ILE A 117 14.82 -1.35 2.49
C ILE A 117 13.82 -1.24 3.63
N ASP A 118 13.06 -0.15 3.70
CA ASP A 118 12.14 0.09 4.81
C ASP A 118 10.89 -0.80 4.75
N TYR A 119 10.47 -1.19 3.53
CA TYR A 119 9.30 -2.03 3.36
C TYR A 119 9.38 -2.88 2.09
N LEU A 120 9.06 -4.17 2.24
CA LEU A 120 8.84 -5.11 1.14
C LEU A 120 7.35 -5.38 1.01
N PHE A 121 6.82 -5.38 -0.21
CA PHE A 121 5.44 -5.76 -0.44
C PHE A 121 5.31 -6.73 -1.61
N TYR A 122 4.39 -7.66 -1.43
CA TYR A 122 4.04 -8.68 -2.41
C TYR A 122 2.58 -8.45 -2.82
N PRO A 123 2.32 -7.85 -3.99
CA PRO A 123 0.98 -7.44 -4.41
C PRO A 123 -0.04 -8.56 -4.40
N GLU A 124 0.35 -9.74 -4.88
CA GLU A 124 -0.54 -10.89 -4.97
C GLU A 124 -0.98 -11.38 -3.58
N LYS A 125 -0.11 -11.32 -2.60
CA LYS A 125 -0.45 -11.65 -1.21
C LYS A 125 -1.41 -10.63 -0.59
N VAL A 126 -1.20 -9.35 -0.87
CA VAL A 126 -2.10 -8.27 -0.42
C VAL A 126 -3.48 -8.47 -1.05
N ALA A 127 -3.53 -8.69 -2.37
CA ALA A 127 -4.78 -8.94 -3.08
C ALA A 127 -5.50 -10.21 -2.59
N ALA A 128 -4.76 -11.31 -2.39
CA ALA A 128 -5.33 -12.54 -1.86
C ALA A 128 -5.90 -12.36 -0.45
N SER A 129 -5.19 -11.63 0.41
CA SER A 129 -5.67 -11.32 1.76
C SER A 129 -6.96 -10.49 1.72
N GLU A 130 -7.05 -9.52 0.81
CA GLU A 130 -8.25 -8.70 0.64
C GLU A 130 -9.44 -9.54 0.16
N VAL A 131 -9.23 -10.45 -0.81
CA VAL A 131 -10.28 -11.37 -1.27
C VAL A 131 -10.74 -12.28 -0.12
N ILE A 132 -9.82 -12.82 0.69
CA ILE A 132 -10.17 -13.65 1.84
C ILE A 132 -10.99 -12.85 2.86
N ASN A 133 -10.60 -11.60 3.13
CA ASN A 133 -11.33 -10.71 4.02
C ASN A 133 -12.76 -10.46 3.51
N LEU A 134 -12.91 -10.16 2.21
CA LEU A 134 -14.23 -9.97 1.59
C LEU A 134 -15.11 -11.23 1.68
N LEU A 135 -14.54 -12.41 1.48
CA LEU A 135 -15.28 -13.67 1.59
C LEU A 135 -15.65 -14.02 3.04
N GLY A 136 -14.77 -13.71 3.99
CA GLY A 136 -15.03 -13.93 5.42
C GLY A 136 -16.09 -13.02 6.00
N HIS A 137 -16.34 -11.88 5.35
CA HIS A 137 -17.24 -10.83 5.84
C HIS A 137 -18.34 -10.47 4.84
N THR A 138 -18.99 -11.48 4.24
CA THR A 138 -20.03 -11.30 3.21
C THR A 138 -21.23 -10.45 3.65
N SER A 139 -21.40 -10.22 4.96
CA SER A 139 -22.45 -9.37 5.52
C SER A 139 -21.96 -8.00 5.97
N THR A 140 -20.66 -7.67 5.78
CA THR A 140 -20.11 -6.38 6.21
C THR A 140 -20.01 -5.40 5.05
N THR A 141 -20.33 -4.14 5.33
CA THR A 141 -20.23 -3.06 4.34
C THR A 141 -18.80 -2.53 4.22
N GLU A 142 -18.10 -2.49 5.35
CA GLU A 142 -16.69 -2.07 5.41
C GLU A 142 -15.96 -2.87 6.48
N PHE A 143 -14.71 -3.20 6.21
CA PHE A 143 -13.81 -3.86 7.14
C PHE A 143 -12.45 -3.15 7.11
N VAL A 144 -11.98 -2.73 8.28
CA VAL A 144 -10.65 -2.12 8.41
C VAL A 144 -9.89 -2.84 9.49
N ASP A 145 -8.77 -3.43 9.12
CA ASP A 145 -7.88 -4.12 10.04
C ASP A 145 -6.75 -3.20 10.52
N PHE A 146 -6.53 -3.17 11.84
CA PHE A 146 -5.48 -2.40 12.49
C PHE A 146 -4.50 -3.33 13.20
N SER A 147 -3.25 -2.90 13.27
CA SER A 147 -2.21 -3.57 14.05
C SER A 147 -2.02 -5.06 13.70
N SER A 148 -2.07 -5.39 12.41
CA SER A 148 -1.84 -6.77 11.91
C SER A 148 -2.82 -7.80 12.51
N GLY A 149 -4.11 -7.48 12.48
CA GLY A 149 -5.17 -8.40 12.94
C GLY A 149 -5.44 -8.38 14.45
N LYS A 150 -4.82 -7.46 15.19
CA LYS A 150 -5.06 -7.34 16.63
C LYS A 150 -6.29 -6.48 16.98
N LEU A 151 -6.70 -5.64 16.05
CA LEU A 151 -7.87 -4.79 16.18
C LEU A 151 -8.51 -4.65 14.80
N SER A 152 -9.78 -4.96 14.69
CA SER A 152 -10.54 -4.81 13.45
C SER A 152 -11.76 -3.93 13.68
N LEU A 153 -12.00 -3.01 12.76
CA LEU A 153 -13.24 -2.25 12.68
C LEU A 153 -14.14 -2.90 11.62
N VAL A 154 -15.33 -3.26 12.03
CA VAL A 154 -16.32 -3.89 11.14
C VAL A 154 -17.56 -2.99 11.07
N VAL A 155 -17.93 -2.59 9.86
CA VAL A 155 -19.15 -1.85 9.59
C VAL A 155 -20.12 -2.75 8.85
N PHE A 156 -21.32 -2.93 9.38
CA PHE A 156 -22.36 -3.70 8.75
C PHE A 156 -23.71 -2.97 8.81
N HIS A 157 -24.51 -3.18 7.80
CA HIS A 157 -25.87 -2.65 7.74
C HIS A 157 -26.82 -3.65 8.37
N LEU A 158 -27.61 -3.19 9.33
CA LEU A 158 -28.64 -4.04 9.93
C LEU A 158 -29.88 -4.05 9.03
N GLU A 159 -30.25 -5.20 8.53
CA GLU A 159 -31.55 -5.35 7.86
C GLU A 159 -32.68 -5.28 8.88
N PRO A 160 -33.90 -4.83 8.47
CA PRO A 160 -35.06 -4.73 9.38
C PRO A 160 -35.40 -6.04 10.09
N THR A 161 -35.05 -7.18 9.49
CA THR A 161 -35.26 -8.54 10.00
C THR A 161 -34.17 -9.03 10.94
N SER A 162 -33.09 -8.23 11.13
CA SER A 162 -31.99 -8.62 11.99
C SER A 162 -32.45 -8.77 13.46
N PRO A 163 -32.02 -9.83 14.15
CA PRO A 163 -32.35 -10.03 15.57
C PRO A 163 -31.71 -8.97 16.48
N LEU A 164 -30.85 -8.11 15.96
CA LEU A 164 -30.19 -7.01 16.67
C LEU A 164 -31.01 -5.71 16.64
N VAL A 165 -31.98 -5.59 15.72
CA VAL A 165 -32.81 -4.40 15.61
C VAL A 165 -33.71 -4.27 16.84
N GLY A 166 -33.70 -3.09 17.45
CA GLY A 166 -34.49 -2.79 18.65
C GLY A 166 -33.94 -3.32 19.96
N LYS A 167 -32.76 -3.93 19.98
CA LYS A 167 -32.08 -4.30 21.21
C LYS A 167 -31.23 -3.13 21.73
N PRO A 168 -31.20 -2.89 23.07
CA PRO A 168 -30.27 -1.92 23.66
C PRO A 168 -28.84 -2.41 23.49
N LEU A 169 -27.90 -1.49 23.28
CA LEU A 169 -26.46 -1.79 23.11
C LEU A 169 -25.82 -2.30 24.42
N GLU A 170 -26.44 -2.03 25.59
CA GLU A 170 -26.02 -2.47 26.92
C GLU A 170 -26.19 -3.99 27.13
N GLY A 171 -25.88 -4.83 26.25
CA GLY A 171 -26.03 -6.28 26.39
C GLY A 171 -25.25 -7.05 25.36
N PHE A 172 -24.42 -6.32 24.60
CA PHE A 172 -23.56 -6.93 23.59
C PHE A 172 -22.17 -7.32 24.14
N ASP A 173 -21.85 -6.95 25.38
CA ASP A 173 -20.66 -7.41 26.08
C ASP A 173 -20.97 -8.76 26.78
N ASP A 174 -21.12 -9.83 26.01
CA ASP A 174 -21.20 -11.16 26.59
C ASP A 174 -19.81 -11.60 27.05
N ASP A 175 -19.64 -11.73 28.36
CA ASP A 175 -18.41 -12.22 29.02
C ASP A 175 -18.02 -13.66 28.61
N GLU A 176 -18.82 -14.35 27.83
CA GLU A 176 -18.57 -15.70 27.33
C GLU A 176 -17.93 -15.76 25.93
N ALA A 177 -17.78 -14.64 25.24
CA ALA A 177 -17.10 -14.62 23.93
C ALA A 177 -15.59 -14.57 24.12
N PRO A 178 -14.80 -15.42 23.43
CA PRO A 178 -13.32 -15.47 23.59
C PRO A 178 -12.60 -14.23 23.03
N LEU A 179 -13.32 -13.24 22.56
CA LEU A 179 -12.81 -11.97 22.03
C LEU A 179 -13.57 -10.81 22.67
N SER A 180 -12.88 -9.97 23.43
CA SER A 180 -13.44 -8.72 23.93
C SER A 180 -13.76 -7.79 22.78
N HIS A 181 -15.04 -7.56 22.47
CA HIS A 181 -15.44 -6.53 21.53
C HIS A 181 -15.83 -5.27 22.31
N ARG A 182 -15.48 -4.13 21.78
CA ARG A 182 -16.09 -2.85 22.14
C ARG A 182 -16.96 -2.40 20.98
N THR A 183 -18.24 -2.31 21.21
CA THR A 183 -19.19 -1.83 20.20
C THR A 183 -19.17 -0.30 20.18
N ALA A 184 -18.76 0.27 19.05
CA ALA A 184 -18.91 1.68 18.78
C ALA A 184 -19.98 1.87 17.70
N VAL A 185 -21.01 2.68 17.97
CA VAL A 185 -22.07 2.95 17.01
C VAL A 185 -21.96 4.38 16.52
N SER A 186 -21.84 4.57 15.22
CA SER A 186 -21.91 5.87 14.57
C SER A 186 -23.17 5.92 13.69
N TYR A 187 -24.01 6.90 13.93
CA TYR A 187 -25.18 7.18 13.10
C TYR A 187 -24.87 8.29 12.12
N THR A 188 -24.88 7.99 10.81
CA THR A 188 -24.69 9.01 9.77
C THR A 188 -25.99 9.65 9.28
N HIS A 189 -27.16 9.07 9.58
CA HIS A 189 -28.46 9.65 9.28
C HIS A 189 -29.45 9.37 10.40
N LEU A 190 -29.76 10.39 11.18
CA LEU A 190 -31.01 10.49 11.96
C LEU A 190 -32.07 11.13 11.06
N THR A 191 -32.92 10.33 10.44
CA THR A 191 -34.24 10.80 10.05
C THR A 191 -35.09 10.71 11.31
N LEU A 192 -35.22 11.82 12.03
CA LEU A 192 -36.25 12.00 13.03
C LEU A 192 -37.62 12.07 12.31
N PRO A 193 -38.68 11.47 12.86
CA PRO A 193 -40.01 11.55 12.31
C PRO A 193 -40.58 12.97 12.36
#